data_c0ae11c1a7c7dade58f1e1531b0d84ed
#
_entry.id   c0ae11c1a7c7dade58f1e1531b0d84ed
#
_cell.length_a   1.000
_cell.length_b   1.000
_cell.length_c   1.000
_cell.angle_alpha   90.00
_cell.angle_beta   90.00
_cell.angle_gamma   90.00
#
_symmetry.space_group_name_H-M   'P 1'
#
loop_
_entity.id
_entity.type
_entity.pdbx_description
1 polymer ?
#
loop_
_entity_poly.entity_id
_entity_poly.type
_entity_poly.pdbx_seq_one_letter_code
_entity_poly.pdbx_strand_id
1 'polypeptide(L)'
;MVDYPSRKKEWSYDRKLADAKAAGFDAIATAAIPEVGRAAKKHGLTVLGYFSSGKQEEFAGELKANKKIGAHHINVQLADEDTLTPEALGLALILMQEGKSLGLEPAVEMHRDTCTETPEKAYALADAYLKVTGELLPITWDFSHFAIVKHLHPGNYAEKLLVCPDLIQRAQMFHFRPFNGHHCQIPATDGNGKLTPELKDWLPFAEALLKCWLDGNRNTNRELFVCPEMGPVASGYNLSTLPNSWEDAKVVRLEIDKIWKKLTTKRR
;
A
#
# COMPACT_ATOMS: atom_id res chain seq x y z
N MET A 1 6.12 12.15 -0.51
CA MET A 1 6.88 13.41 -0.28
C MET A 1 6.28 14.62 -1.04
N VAL A 2 4.94 14.69 -1.14
CA VAL A 2 4.26 15.88 -1.68
C VAL A 2 4.54 17.05 -0.73
N ASP A 3 4.77 18.26 -1.28
CA ASP A 3 5.04 19.49 -0.52
C ASP A 3 6.26 19.41 0.45
N TYR A 4 7.20 18.47 0.28
CA TYR A 4 8.34 18.34 1.18
C TYR A 4 9.55 19.17 0.71
N PRO A 5 10.25 19.89 1.61
CA PRO A 5 10.02 20.03 3.06
C PRO A 5 8.88 20.99 3.40
N SER A 6 8.42 21.78 2.47
CA SER A 6 7.22 22.63 2.58
C SER A 6 6.75 23.04 1.18
N ARG A 7 5.47 23.40 1.03
CA ARG A 7 4.88 23.82 -0.24
C ARG A 7 5.64 24.95 -0.95
N LYS A 8 6.22 25.89 -0.18
CA LYS A 8 7.00 27.02 -0.74
C LYS A 8 8.43 26.63 -1.16
N LYS A 9 8.95 25.51 -0.67
CA LYS A 9 10.33 25.05 -0.88
C LYS A 9 10.36 23.58 -1.30
N GLU A 10 9.33 23.15 -2.02
CA GLU A 10 9.21 21.74 -2.42
C GLU A 10 10.43 21.31 -3.24
N TRP A 11 10.96 20.14 -2.88
CA TRP A 11 12.08 19.54 -3.60
C TRP A 11 11.65 19.04 -4.99
N SER A 12 12.57 19.09 -5.94
CA SER A 12 12.39 18.41 -7.22
C SER A 12 12.26 16.89 -7.02
N TYR A 13 11.63 16.21 -7.96
CA TYR A 13 11.54 14.74 -7.92
C TYR A 13 12.90 14.07 -7.83
N ASP A 14 13.90 14.58 -8.56
CA ASP A 14 15.27 14.07 -8.50
C ASP A 14 15.83 14.09 -7.07
N ARG A 15 15.67 15.22 -6.35
CA ARG A 15 16.11 15.32 -4.97
C ARG A 15 15.31 14.44 -4.02
N LYS A 16 13.98 14.35 -4.20
CA LYS A 16 13.12 13.48 -3.38
C LYS A 16 13.52 12.02 -3.51
N LEU A 17 13.83 11.56 -4.72
CA LEU A 17 14.20 10.17 -4.96
C LEU A 17 15.64 9.87 -4.53
N ALA A 18 16.54 10.85 -4.67
CA ALA A 18 17.88 10.74 -4.08
C ALA A 18 17.82 10.56 -2.55
N ASP A 19 16.97 11.33 -1.87
CA ASP A 19 16.76 11.22 -0.42
C ASP A 19 16.11 9.88 -0.03
N ALA A 20 15.13 9.43 -0.80
CA ALA A 20 14.52 8.10 -0.61
C ALA A 20 15.57 6.98 -0.72
N LYS A 21 16.42 7.03 -1.74
CA LYS A 21 17.52 6.06 -1.90
C LYS A 21 18.51 6.12 -0.75
N ALA A 22 18.90 7.33 -0.36
CA ALA A 22 19.81 7.55 0.79
C ALA A 22 19.21 7.06 2.11
N ALA A 23 17.88 7.18 2.27
CA ALA A 23 17.15 6.62 3.41
C ALA A 23 16.99 5.09 3.35
N GLY A 24 17.48 4.42 2.29
CA GLY A 24 17.51 2.98 2.13
C GLY A 24 16.20 2.38 1.61
N PHE A 25 15.38 3.15 0.92
CA PHE A 25 14.26 2.60 0.16
C PHE A 25 14.73 1.97 -1.14
N ASP A 26 14.06 0.87 -1.55
CA ASP A 26 14.37 0.14 -2.77
C ASP A 26 13.39 0.48 -3.91
N ALA A 27 12.22 0.99 -3.55
CA ALA A 27 11.14 1.31 -4.47
C ALA A 27 10.43 2.63 -4.09
N ILE A 28 9.67 3.15 -5.05
CA ILE A 28 8.73 4.26 -4.83
C ILE A 28 7.38 3.92 -5.43
N ALA A 29 6.29 4.33 -4.76
CA ALA A 29 4.94 4.27 -5.31
C ALA A 29 4.54 5.66 -5.85
N THR A 30 3.96 5.71 -7.05
CA THR A 30 3.63 6.97 -7.73
C THR A 30 2.56 6.79 -8.79
N ALA A 31 1.77 7.84 -9.04
CA ALA A 31 1.02 7.95 -10.29
C ALA A 31 1.99 8.02 -11.49
N ALA A 32 1.46 7.86 -12.70
CA ALA A 32 2.25 7.81 -13.95
C ALA A 32 2.89 9.17 -14.32
N ILE A 33 3.81 9.64 -13.49
CA ILE A 33 4.53 10.91 -13.66
C ILE A 33 5.88 10.64 -14.37
N PRO A 34 6.08 11.10 -15.63
CA PRO A 34 7.30 10.81 -16.38
C PRO A 34 8.60 11.27 -15.71
N GLU A 35 8.56 12.42 -15.01
CA GLU A 35 9.69 12.96 -14.24
C GLU A 35 10.11 12.02 -13.12
N VAL A 36 9.14 11.43 -12.42
CA VAL A 36 9.38 10.46 -11.34
C VAL A 36 10.01 9.19 -11.90
N GLY A 37 9.48 8.67 -13.03
CA GLY A 37 10.05 7.49 -13.69
C GLY A 37 11.53 7.71 -14.09
N ARG A 38 11.86 8.89 -14.67
CA ARG A 38 13.25 9.23 -15.00
C ARG A 38 14.16 9.31 -13.77
N ALA A 39 13.68 9.96 -12.71
CA ALA A 39 14.44 10.09 -11.47
C ALA A 39 14.59 8.73 -10.76
N ALA A 40 13.57 7.88 -10.74
CA ALA A 40 13.66 6.53 -10.19
C ALA A 40 14.72 5.69 -10.91
N LYS A 41 14.71 5.69 -12.23
CA LYS A 41 15.73 5.02 -13.03
C LYS A 41 17.15 5.54 -12.72
N LYS A 42 17.32 6.86 -12.61
CA LYS A 42 18.61 7.50 -12.27
C LYS A 42 19.15 7.05 -10.92
N HIS A 43 18.28 6.90 -9.92
CA HIS A 43 18.66 6.55 -8.54
C HIS A 43 18.56 5.04 -8.25
N GLY A 44 18.23 4.20 -9.24
CA GLY A 44 18.11 2.76 -9.06
C GLY A 44 17.00 2.36 -8.09
N LEU A 45 15.83 3.01 -8.22
CA LEU A 45 14.61 2.69 -7.48
C LEU A 45 13.61 1.96 -8.38
N THR A 46 13.00 0.90 -7.88
CA THR A 46 11.85 0.25 -8.53
C THR A 46 10.64 1.18 -8.49
N VAL A 47 9.87 1.23 -9.58
CA VAL A 47 8.64 2.01 -9.64
C VAL A 47 7.44 1.09 -9.42
N LEU A 48 6.63 1.40 -8.43
CA LEU A 48 5.31 0.82 -8.20
C LEU A 48 4.29 1.83 -8.73
N GLY A 49 3.43 1.40 -9.65
CA GLY A 49 2.46 2.27 -10.28
C GLY A 49 1.23 2.49 -9.39
N TYR A 50 0.50 3.54 -9.71
CA TYR A 50 -0.78 3.85 -9.07
C TYR A 50 -1.71 4.57 -10.04
N PHE A 51 -2.99 4.24 -9.98
CA PHE A 51 -4.08 5.07 -10.48
C PHE A 51 -5.41 4.79 -9.76
N SER A 52 -6.38 5.69 -9.93
CA SER A 52 -7.75 5.54 -9.46
C SER A 52 -8.70 5.70 -10.63
N SER A 53 -9.58 4.73 -10.88
CA SER A 53 -10.64 4.85 -11.89
C SER A 53 -11.75 3.83 -11.67
N GLY A 54 -13.00 4.23 -11.96
CA GLY A 54 -14.17 3.36 -12.10
C GLY A 54 -14.59 3.15 -13.57
N LYS A 55 -13.78 3.60 -14.54
CA LYS A 55 -14.15 3.58 -15.97
C LYS A 55 -13.25 2.60 -16.72
N GLN A 56 -13.86 1.53 -17.24
CA GLN A 56 -13.12 0.50 -17.97
C GLN A 56 -12.34 1.04 -19.18
N GLU A 57 -12.84 2.07 -19.86
CA GLU A 57 -12.20 2.69 -21.02
C GLU A 57 -10.90 3.42 -20.69
N GLU A 58 -10.67 3.77 -19.42
CA GLU A 58 -9.45 4.43 -18.94
C GLU A 58 -8.34 3.41 -18.63
N PHE A 59 -8.65 2.16 -18.30
CA PHE A 59 -7.68 1.17 -17.77
C PHE A 59 -6.50 0.93 -18.71
N ALA A 60 -6.74 0.69 -19.98
CA ALA A 60 -5.65 0.46 -20.95
C ALA A 60 -4.71 1.68 -21.06
N GLY A 61 -5.27 2.90 -20.97
CA GLY A 61 -4.50 4.16 -20.99
C GLY A 61 -3.63 4.31 -19.77
N GLU A 62 -4.21 4.15 -18.58
CA GLU A 62 -3.54 4.25 -17.28
C GLU A 62 -2.45 3.19 -17.11
N LEU A 63 -2.74 1.93 -17.46
CA LEU A 63 -1.77 0.84 -17.44
C LEU A 63 -0.59 1.12 -18.36
N LYS A 64 -0.82 1.58 -19.61
CA LYS A 64 0.24 1.97 -20.55
C LYS A 64 1.07 3.15 -20.03
N ALA A 65 0.44 4.14 -19.39
CA ALA A 65 1.14 5.28 -18.80
C ALA A 65 2.06 4.82 -17.65
N ASN A 66 1.58 3.95 -16.77
CA ASN A 66 2.37 3.36 -15.70
C ASN A 66 3.52 2.50 -16.24
N LYS A 67 3.28 1.70 -17.28
CA LYS A 67 4.36 0.94 -17.96
C LYS A 67 5.46 1.84 -18.51
N LYS A 68 5.12 2.98 -19.10
CA LYS A 68 6.08 3.94 -19.65
C LYS A 68 7.05 4.52 -18.61
N ILE A 69 6.62 4.64 -17.37
CA ILE A 69 7.49 5.10 -16.26
C ILE A 69 8.27 3.98 -15.61
N GLY A 70 8.12 2.74 -16.08
CA GLY A 70 8.86 1.56 -15.61
C GLY A 70 8.15 0.78 -14.50
N ALA A 71 6.87 1.03 -14.22
CA ALA A 71 6.10 0.25 -13.29
C ALA A 71 5.71 -1.10 -13.90
N HIS A 72 5.77 -2.16 -13.07
CA HIS A 72 5.27 -3.50 -13.37
C HIS A 72 4.10 -3.88 -12.45
N HIS A 73 4.25 -3.65 -11.15
CA HIS A 73 3.18 -3.77 -10.17
C HIS A 73 2.43 -2.44 -10.06
N ILE A 74 1.09 -2.50 -10.11
CA ILE A 74 0.26 -1.30 -10.16
C ILE A 74 -0.85 -1.42 -9.14
N ASN A 75 -0.84 -0.51 -8.17
CA ASN A 75 -1.91 -0.35 -7.21
C ASN A 75 -3.08 0.40 -7.83
N VAL A 76 -4.30 -0.12 -7.70
CA VAL A 76 -5.50 0.46 -8.31
C VAL A 76 -6.58 0.69 -7.26
N GLN A 77 -6.94 1.93 -7.05
CA GLN A 77 -8.17 2.31 -6.36
C GLN A 77 -9.33 2.19 -7.35
N LEU A 78 -10.09 1.10 -7.21
CA LEU A 78 -11.10 0.70 -8.19
C LEU A 78 -12.48 1.25 -7.82
N ALA A 79 -13.05 2.04 -8.74
CA ALA A 79 -14.40 2.60 -8.65
C ALA A 79 -14.60 3.45 -7.37
N ASP A 80 -15.84 3.58 -6.91
CA ASP A 80 -16.24 4.35 -5.74
C ASP A 80 -16.98 3.51 -4.69
N GLU A 81 -17.32 4.13 -3.58
CA GLU A 81 -17.99 3.49 -2.45
C GLU A 81 -19.43 3.07 -2.74
N ASP A 82 -20.09 3.66 -3.74
CA ASP A 82 -21.45 3.29 -4.15
C ASP A 82 -21.49 2.12 -5.14
N THR A 83 -20.34 1.74 -5.71
CA THR A 83 -20.21 0.65 -6.68
C THR A 83 -20.53 -0.70 -6.03
N LEU A 84 -21.50 -1.41 -6.59
CA LEU A 84 -21.93 -2.72 -6.11
C LEU A 84 -20.99 -3.84 -6.54
N THR A 85 -20.94 -4.93 -5.76
CA THR A 85 -20.06 -6.08 -6.02
C THR A 85 -20.14 -6.64 -7.45
N PRO A 86 -21.31 -6.81 -8.10
CA PRO A 86 -21.35 -7.31 -9.48
C PRO A 86 -20.69 -6.38 -10.51
N GLU A 87 -20.83 -5.08 -10.33
CA GLU A 87 -20.20 -4.07 -11.17
C GLU A 87 -18.68 -4.03 -10.91
N ALA A 88 -18.27 -3.95 -9.64
CA ALA A 88 -16.87 -4.02 -9.24
C ALA A 88 -16.17 -5.28 -9.77
N LEU A 89 -16.86 -6.44 -9.79
CA LEU A 89 -16.35 -7.68 -10.37
C LEU A 89 -16.10 -7.51 -11.88
N GLY A 90 -17.05 -6.93 -12.61
CA GLY A 90 -16.89 -6.66 -14.05
C GLY A 90 -15.65 -5.80 -14.32
N LEU A 91 -15.50 -4.72 -13.58
CA LEU A 91 -14.33 -3.83 -13.67
C LEU A 91 -13.02 -4.55 -13.30
N ALA A 92 -13.00 -5.34 -12.23
CA ALA A 92 -11.83 -6.10 -11.83
C ALA A 92 -11.38 -7.13 -12.88
N LEU A 93 -12.33 -7.84 -13.50
CA LEU A 93 -12.03 -8.80 -14.58
C LEU A 93 -11.38 -8.11 -15.79
N ILE A 94 -11.92 -6.97 -16.21
CA ILE A 94 -11.36 -6.18 -17.32
C ILE A 94 -9.97 -5.64 -16.96
N LEU A 95 -9.81 -5.08 -15.77
CA LEU A 95 -8.52 -4.56 -15.28
C LEU A 95 -7.43 -5.64 -15.32
N MET A 96 -7.73 -6.85 -14.80
CA MET A 96 -6.77 -7.95 -14.77
C MET A 96 -6.45 -8.46 -16.18
N GLN A 97 -7.45 -8.51 -17.07
CA GLN A 97 -7.24 -8.89 -18.48
C GLN A 97 -6.35 -7.89 -19.22
N GLU A 98 -6.60 -6.59 -19.06
CA GLU A 98 -5.77 -5.53 -19.65
C GLU A 98 -4.34 -5.56 -19.09
N GLY A 99 -4.19 -5.73 -17.77
CA GLY A 99 -2.88 -5.88 -17.12
C GLY A 99 -2.10 -7.05 -17.73
N LYS A 100 -2.72 -8.22 -17.82
CA LYS A 100 -2.12 -9.43 -18.42
C LYS A 100 -1.71 -9.19 -19.87
N SER A 101 -2.54 -8.53 -20.69
CA SER A 101 -2.24 -8.22 -22.08
C SER A 101 -1.01 -7.35 -22.26
N LEU A 102 -0.74 -6.48 -21.28
CA LEU A 102 0.39 -5.55 -21.24
C LEU A 102 1.62 -6.12 -20.49
N GLY A 103 1.51 -7.33 -19.93
CA GLY A 103 2.55 -7.92 -19.07
C GLY A 103 2.75 -7.12 -17.77
N LEU A 104 1.66 -6.65 -17.17
CA LEU A 104 1.62 -5.89 -15.92
C LEU A 104 0.83 -6.66 -14.86
N GLU A 105 1.05 -6.32 -13.61
CA GLU A 105 0.42 -6.94 -12.45
C GLU A 105 -0.39 -5.91 -11.64
N PRO A 106 -1.61 -5.54 -12.09
CA PRO A 106 -2.48 -4.70 -11.30
C PRO A 106 -3.00 -5.46 -10.06
N ALA A 107 -3.21 -4.72 -8.97
CA ALA A 107 -3.84 -5.19 -7.75
C ALA A 107 -4.85 -4.16 -7.25
N VAL A 108 -6.02 -4.63 -6.79
CA VAL A 108 -7.07 -3.76 -6.25
C VAL A 108 -6.69 -3.37 -4.83
N GLU A 109 -6.69 -2.09 -4.52
CA GLU A 109 -6.42 -1.58 -3.19
C GLU A 109 -7.63 -1.73 -2.27
N MET A 110 -7.40 -2.13 -1.03
CA MET A 110 -8.37 -2.02 0.05
C MET A 110 -8.34 -0.59 0.58
N HIS A 111 -9.26 0.24 0.11
CA HIS A 111 -9.27 1.67 0.39
C HIS A 111 -10.69 2.20 0.60
N ARG A 112 -10.86 3.16 1.53
CA ARG A 112 -12.11 3.92 1.65
C ARG A 112 -12.37 4.69 0.35
N ASP A 113 -13.61 5.14 0.15
CA ASP A 113 -14.06 5.86 -1.05
C ASP A 113 -13.87 5.03 -2.35
N THR A 114 -13.82 3.68 -2.23
CA THR A 114 -13.74 2.74 -3.37
C THR A 114 -14.70 1.57 -3.19
N CYS A 115 -14.82 0.71 -4.19
CA CYS A 115 -15.65 -0.49 -4.12
C CYS A 115 -15.19 -1.51 -3.05
N THR A 116 -14.05 -1.28 -2.40
CA THR A 116 -13.48 -2.12 -1.33
C THR A 116 -13.44 -1.43 0.02
N GLU A 117 -14.20 -0.37 0.24
CA GLU A 117 -14.12 0.50 1.43
C GLU A 117 -14.33 -0.22 2.76
N THR A 118 -15.12 -1.30 2.77
CA THR A 118 -15.36 -2.11 3.97
C THR A 118 -14.85 -3.54 3.79
N PRO A 119 -14.51 -4.26 4.88
CA PRO A 119 -14.13 -5.67 4.78
C PRO A 119 -15.19 -6.50 4.05
N GLU A 120 -16.47 -6.25 4.30
CA GLU A 120 -17.58 -6.99 3.68
C GLU A 120 -17.59 -6.82 2.17
N LYS A 121 -17.44 -5.60 1.64
CA LYS A 121 -17.37 -5.33 0.20
C LYS A 121 -16.12 -5.96 -0.41
N ALA A 122 -14.98 -5.78 0.23
CA ALA A 122 -13.70 -6.31 -0.23
C ALA A 122 -13.71 -7.84 -0.33
N TYR A 123 -14.19 -8.53 0.71
CA TYR A 123 -14.26 -9.99 0.70
C TYR A 123 -15.34 -10.52 -0.26
N ALA A 124 -16.48 -9.82 -0.38
CA ALA A 124 -17.49 -10.19 -1.37
C ALA A 124 -16.96 -10.09 -2.81
N LEU A 125 -16.19 -9.05 -3.13
CA LEU A 125 -15.53 -8.91 -4.42
C LEU A 125 -14.49 -10.03 -4.66
N ALA A 126 -13.65 -10.31 -3.65
CA ALA A 126 -12.64 -11.36 -3.74
C ALA A 126 -13.26 -12.75 -3.94
N ASP A 127 -14.34 -13.07 -3.22
CA ASP A 127 -15.10 -14.33 -3.37
C ASP A 127 -15.76 -14.44 -4.74
N ALA A 128 -16.35 -13.34 -5.24
CA ALA A 128 -16.97 -13.31 -6.56
C ALA A 128 -15.92 -13.51 -7.67
N TYR A 129 -14.77 -12.87 -7.54
CA TYR A 129 -13.64 -13.02 -8.46
C TYR A 129 -13.12 -14.47 -8.49
N LEU A 130 -12.90 -15.06 -7.32
CA LEU A 130 -12.46 -16.46 -7.20
C LEU A 130 -13.45 -17.44 -7.84
N LYS A 131 -14.75 -17.24 -7.62
CA LYS A 131 -15.81 -18.08 -8.21
C LYS A 131 -15.82 -18.06 -9.75
N VAL A 132 -15.50 -16.91 -10.34
CA VAL A 132 -15.54 -16.75 -11.80
C VAL A 132 -14.24 -17.20 -12.46
N THR A 133 -13.10 -16.90 -11.84
CA THR A 133 -11.76 -17.10 -12.44
C THR A 133 -11.05 -18.37 -11.95
N GLY A 134 -11.41 -18.89 -10.79
CA GLY A 134 -10.62 -19.91 -10.08
C GLY A 134 -9.33 -19.39 -9.44
N GLU A 135 -9.08 -18.08 -9.50
CA GLU A 135 -7.87 -17.45 -8.98
C GLU A 135 -8.20 -16.45 -7.86
N LEU A 136 -7.28 -16.29 -6.91
CA LEU A 136 -7.41 -15.27 -5.88
C LEU A 136 -7.23 -13.86 -6.49
N LEU A 137 -8.10 -12.93 -6.13
CA LEU A 137 -7.99 -11.52 -6.55
C LEU A 137 -6.64 -10.94 -6.07
N PRO A 138 -5.82 -10.35 -6.97
CA PRO A 138 -4.66 -9.59 -6.55
C PRO A 138 -5.06 -8.35 -5.75
N ILE A 139 -4.53 -8.22 -4.53
CA ILE A 139 -4.91 -7.17 -3.59
C ILE A 139 -3.66 -6.43 -3.11
N THR A 140 -3.75 -5.10 -3.04
CA THR A 140 -2.90 -4.25 -2.21
C THR A 140 -3.63 -3.98 -0.90
N TRP A 141 -3.01 -4.32 0.22
CA TRP A 141 -3.64 -4.18 1.53
C TRP A 141 -3.25 -2.88 2.22
N ASP A 142 -4.23 -2.02 2.48
CA ASP A 142 -4.17 -0.96 3.48
C ASP A 142 -5.20 -1.23 4.59
N PHE A 143 -4.75 -1.85 5.65
CA PHE A 143 -5.60 -2.20 6.79
C PHE A 143 -6.04 -1.00 7.64
N SER A 144 -5.44 0.18 7.44
CA SER A 144 -5.81 1.39 8.16
C SER A 144 -7.27 1.78 7.92
N HIS A 145 -7.77 1.54 6.70
CA HIS A 145 -9.15 1.83 6.32
C HIS A 145 -10.13 0.91 7.05
N PHE A 146 -9.85 -0.38 7.10
CA PHE A 146 -10.70 -1.35 7.79
C PHE A 146 -10.72 -1.14 9.31
N ALA A 147 -9.57 -0.77 9.89
CA ALA A 147 -9.47 -0.55 11.33
C ALA A 147 -10.40 0.57 11.82
N ILE A 148 -10.53 1.65 11.03
CA ILE A 148 -11.44 2.76 11.36
C ILE A 148 -12.89 2.33 11.22
N VAL A 149 -13.26 1.73 10.09
CA VAL A 149 -14.64 1.30 9.81
C VAL A 149 -15.14 0.34 10.90
N LYS A 150 -14.27 -0.49 11.46
CA LYS A 150 -14.59 -1.47 12.51
C LYS A 150 -14.29 -0.99 13.91
N HIS A 151 -13.85 0.24 14.13
CA HIS A 151 -13.50 0.78 15.45
C HIS A 151 -12.57 -0.16 16.24
N LEU A 152 -11.53 -0.67 15.60
CA LEU A 152 -10.66 -1.69 16.21
C LEU A 152 -9.70 -1.06 17.24
N HIS A 153 -9.17 -1.90 18.12
CA HIS A 153 -8.16 -1.52 19.10
C HIS A 153 -6.94 -2.46 19.05
N PRO A 154 -5.78 -2.07 19.58
CA PRO A 154 -4.54 -2.84 19.43
C PRO A 154 -4.65 -4.32 19.82
N GLY A 155 -5.43 -4.63 20.84
CA GLY A 155 -5.63 -6.01 21.33
C GLY A 155 -6.38 -6.93 20.37
N ASN A 156 -7.05 -6.40 19.33
CA ASN A 156 -7.82 -7.22 18.38
C ASN A 156 -7.46 -7.03 16.90
N TYR A 157 -6.44 -6.22 16.56
CA TYR A 157 -6.08 -5.98 15.16
C TYR A 157 -5.82 -7.28 14.39
N ALA A 158 -4.94 -8.12 14.88
CA ALA A 158 -4.60 -9.36 14.17
C ALA A 158 -5.81 -10.30 14.04
N GLU A 159 -6.60 -10.48 15.09
CA GLU A 159 -7.81 -11.32 15.09
C GLU A 159 -8.83 -10.85 14.05
N LYS A 160 -9.05 -9.54 13.94
CA LYS A 160 -10.12 -8.97 13.12
C LYS A 160 -9.70 -8.65 11.68
N LEU A 161 -8.41 -8.41 11.44
CA LEU A 161 -7.91 -8.00 10.14
C LEU A 161 -7.26 -9.13 9.33
N LEU A 162 -6.70 -10.16 9.99
CA LEU A 162 -6.01 -11.26 9.30
C LEU A 162 -6.91 -12.48 9.09
N VAL A 163 -8.18 -12.27 8.76
CA VAL A 163 -9.20 -13.33 8.65
C VAL A 163 -9.15 -14.12 7.33
N CYS A 164 -8.48 -13.61 6.31
CA CYS A 164 -8.34 -14.26 4.99
C CYS A 164 -6.86 -14.46 4.65
N PRO A 165 -6.15 -15.42 5.30
CA PRO A 165 -4.72 -15.61 5.13
C PRO A 165 -4.31 -15.87 3.68
N ASP A 166 -5.09 -16.61 2.89
CA ASP A 166 -4.78 -16.91 1.50
C ASP A 166 -4.70 -15.66 0.63
N LEU A 167 -5.64 -14.71 0.81
CA LEU A 167 -5.60 -13.41 0.12
C LEU A 167 -4.41 -12.57 0.57
N ILE A 168 -4.07 -12.59 1.87
CA ILE A 168 -2.90 -11.89 2.42
C ILE A 168 -1.62 -12.48 1.83
N GLN A 169 -1.49 -13.79 1.77
CA GLN A 169 -0.34 -14.49 1.21
C GLN A 169 -0.20 -14.28 -0.30
N ARG A 170 -1.31 -14.03 -1.01
CA ARG A 170 -1.32 -13.73 -2.43
C ARG A 170 -0.85 -12.30 -2.74
N ALA A 171 -0.90 -11.37 -1.77
CA ALA A 171 -0.55 -9.97 -1.96
C ALA A 171 0.91 -9.78 -2.41
N GLN A 172 1.13 -8.73 -3.19
CA GLN A 172 2.45 -8.27 -3.63
C GLN A 172 2.83 -6.94 -2.97
N MET A 173 1.87 -6.22 -2.41
CA MET A 173 2.11 -4.95 -1.75
C MET A 173 1.24 -4.80 -0.50
N PHE A 174 1.87 -4.27 0.55
CA PHE A 174 1.20 -3.75 1.74
C PHE A 174 1.49 -2.26 1.90
N HIS A 175 0.45 -1.48 2.15
CA HIS A 175 0.57 -0.14 2.67
C HIS A 175 0.70 -0.23 4.20
N PHE A 176 1.89 0.03 4.69
CA PHE A 176 2.19 0.06 6.12
C PHE A 176 2.03 1.49 6.65
N ARG A 177 0.78 1.87 6.80
CA ARG A 177 0.37 3.12 7.46
C ARG A 177 0.01 2.78 8.89
N PRO A 178 0.75 3.26 9.90
CA PRO A 178 0.36 3.08 11.30
C PRO A 178 -0.98 3.74 11.57
N PHE A 179 -1.87 3.01 12.24
CA PHE A 179 -3.25 3.41 12.48
C PHE A 179 -3.70 3.05 13.89
N ASN A 180 -4.85 3.62 14.29
CA ASN A 180 -5.69 3.10 15.37
C ASN A 180 -7.16 3.09 14.93
N GLY A 181 -8.09 2.69 15.79
CA GLY A 181 -9.51 2.57 15.43
C GLY A 181 -10.21 3.91 15.16
N HIS A 182 -9.55 5.04 15.33
CA HIS A 182 -10.08 6.38 15.11
C HIS A 182 -9.31 7.20 14.08
N HIS A 183 -8.08 6.79 13.77
CA HIS A 183 -7.18 7.50 12.85
C HIS A 183 -6.52 6.52 11.89
N CYS A 184 -6.72 6.71 10.59
CA CYS A 184 -6.04 5.89 9.57
C CYS A 184 -4.54 6.17 9.48
N GLN A 185 -4.09 7.28 10.03
CA GLN A 185 -2.67 7.60 10.17
C GLN A 185 -2.41 8.16 11.55
N ILE A 186 -1.48 7.54 12.27
CA ILE A 186 -0.93 8.04 13.53
C ILE A 186 0.55 8.40 13.33
N PRO A 187 1.10 9.37 14.09
CA PRO A 187 2.51 9.70 13.99
C PRO A 187 3.39 8.56 14.49
N ALA A 188 4.48 8.30 13.78
CA ALA A 188 5.46 7.29 14.19
C ALA A 188 6.36 7.80 15.32
N THR A 189 6.62 9.10 15.36
CA THR A 189 7.48 9.73 16.36
C THR A 189 6.83 10.93 17.03
N ASP A 190 7.40 11.34 18.15
CA ASP A 190 7.04 12.58 18.86
C ASP A 190 7.66 13.85 18.27
N GLY A 191 8.28 13.74 17.07
CA GLY A 191 9.04 14.83 16.43
C GLY A 191 10.48 14.98 16.91
N ASN A 192 10.87 14.30 17.99
CA ASN A 192 12.24 14.27 18.52
C ASN A 192 12.91 12.90 18.30
N GLY A 193 12.33 12.05 17.47
CA GLY A 193 12.85 10.74 17.12
C GLY A 193 12.48 9.61 18.08
N LYS A 194 11.70 9.87 19.13
CA LYS A 194 11.19 8.83 20.03
C LYS A 194 9.89 8.26 19.47
N LEU A 195 9.81 6.93 19.41
CA LEU A 195 8.60 6.24 18.96
C LEU A 195 7.40 6.56 19.87
N THR A 196 6.27 6.87 19.24
CA THR A 196 5.01 7.08 19.96
C THR A 196 4.52 5.79 20.63
N PRO A 197 3.74 5.89 21.72
CA PRO A 197 3.04 4.73 22.27
C PRO A 197 2.15 4.04 21.23
N GLU A 198 1.44 4.82 20.43
CA GLU A 198 0.51 4.34 19.38
C GLU A 198 1.23 3.53 18.32
N LEU A 199 2.43 3.94 17.87
CA LEU A 199 3.23 3.13 16.97
C LEU A 199 3.62 1.80 17.63
N LYS A 200 4.03 1.83 18.89
CA LYS A 200 4.41 0.61 19.62
C LYS A 200 3.25 -0.37 19.76
N ASP A 201 2.03 0.13 19.92
CA ASP A 201 0.80 -0.66 19.98
C ASP A 201 0.44 -1.25 18.60
N TRP A 202 0.82 -0.58 17.50
CA TRP A 202 0.59 -1.06 16.14
C TRP A 202 1.63 -2.08 15.65
N LEU A 203 2.90 -2.00 16.09
CA LEU A 203 3.97 -2.89 15.61
C LEU A 203 3.70 -4.39 15.77
N PRO A 204 3.03 -4.89 16.83
CA PRO A 204 2.64 -6.31 16.92
C PRO A 204 1.73 -6.76 15.78
N PHE A 205 0.81 -5.91 15.30
CA PHE A 205 -0.01 -6.19 14.13
C PHE A 205 0.85 -6.27 12.85
N ALA A 206 1.77 -5.33 12.66
CA ALA A 206 2.70 -5.35 11.54
C ALA A 206 3.54 -6.65 11.51
N GLU A 207 4.01 -7.11 12.68
CA GLU A 207 4.72 -8.40 12.80
C GLU A 207 3.81 -9.59 12.44
N ALA A 208 2.58 -9.60 12.92
CA ALA A 208 1.61 -10.66 12.62
C ALA A 208 1.25 -10.71 11.13
N LEU A 209 1.08 -9.56 10.48
CA LEU A 209 0.80 -9.46 9.04
C LEU A 209 1.98 -9.99 8.20
N LEU A 210 3.20 -9.56 8.48
CA LEU A 210 4.40 -10.05 7.78
C LEU A 210 4.60 -11.55 8.01
N LYS A 211 4.33 -12.03 9.22
CA LYS A 211 4.39 -13.47 9.52
C LYS A 211 3.35 -14.23 8.71
N CYS A 212 2.10 -13.75 8.64
CA CYS A 212 1.03 -14.36 7.84
C CYS A 212 1.45 -14.50 6.38
N TRP A 213 2.01 -13.44 5.79
CA TRP A 213 2.50 -13.48 4.41
C TRP A 213 3.65 -14.50 4.24
N LEU A 214 4.62 -14.48 5.13
CA LEU A 214 5.76 -15.40 5.11
C LEU A 214 5.34 -16.87 5.25
N ASP A 215 4.33 -17.18 6.03
CA ASP A 215 3.89 -18.58 6.24
C ASP A 215 3.43 -19.24 4.92
N GLY A 216 2.90 -18.47 3.96
CA GLY A 216 2.56 -18.96 2.62
C GLY A 216 3.69 -18.84 1.57
N ASN A 217 4.74 -18.04 1.85
CA ASN A 217 5.72 -17.67 0.82
C ASN A 217 7.19 -18.02 1.14
N ARG A 218 7.49 -18.69 2.25
CA ARG A 218 8.88 -18.98 2.67
C ARG A 218 9.70 -19.76 1.65
N ASN A 219 9.06 -20.60 0.86
CA ASN A 219 9.71 -21.47 -0.12
C ASN A 219 9.44 -21.00 -1.56
N THR A 220 9.04 -19.75 -1.74
CA THR A 220 8.81 -19.14 -3.04
C THR A 220 9.83 -18.05 -3.31
N ASN A 221 9.97 -17.67 -4.60
CA ASN A 221 10.77 -16.51 -5.01
C ASN A 221 9.91 -15.23 -5.11
N ARG A 222 8.74 -15.19 -4.44
CA ARG A 222 7.87 -14.02 -4.50
C ARG A 222 8.46 -12.87 -3.70
N GLU A 223 8.39 -11.70 -4.27
CA GLU A 223 8.71 -10.45 -3.61
C GLU A 223 7.47 -9.85 -2.96
N LEU A 224 7.67 -9.13 -1.85
CA LEU A 224 6.67 -8.32 -1.18
C LEU A 224 7.16 -6.88 -1.13
N PHE A 225 6.40 -5.98 -1.68
CA PHE A 225 6.63 -4.55 -1.52
C PHE A 225 5.91 -4.04 -0.25
N VAL A 226 6.67 -3.37 0.59
CA VAL A 226 6.16 -2.76 1.82
C VAL A 226 6.31 -1.25 1.70
N CYS A 227 5.19 -0.56 1.59
CA CYS A 227 5.15 0.89 1.44
C CYS A 227 4.78 1.56 2.77
N PRO A 228 5.69 2.23 3.48
CA PRO A 228 5.33 3.12 4.59
C PRO A 228 4.57 4.32 4.05
N GLU A 229 3.28 4.15 3.83
CA GLU A 229 2.44 5.16 3.21
C GLU A 229 1.99 6.21 4.22
N MET A 230 2.82 7.23 4.39
CA MET A 230 2.54 8.36 5.28
C MET A 230 2.10 9.58 4.46
N GLY A 231 0.78 9.84 4.46
CA GLY A 231 0.20 10.98 3.75
C GLY A 231 0.61 12.32 4.37
N PRO A 232 0.82 13.37 3.54
CA PRO A 232 1.17 14.70 4.01
C PRO A 232 -0.06 15.49 4.51
N VAL A 233 0.18 16.67 5.08
CA VAL A 233 -0.90 17.61 5.48
C VAL A 233 -1.78 17.98 4.28
N ALA A 234 -1.20 18.14 3.10
CA ALA A 234 -1.94 18.53 1.89
C ALA A 234 -2.99 17.49 1.47
N SER A 235 -2.80 16.21 1.79
CA SER A 235 -3.79 15.15 1.51
C SER A 235 -4.81 14.94 2.65
N GLY A 236 -4.70 15.70 3.74
CA GLY A 236 -5.57 15.56 4.91
C GLY A 236 -5.25 14.37 5.83
N TYR A 237 -4.26 13.54 5.49
CA TYR A 237 -3.84 12.42 6.35
C TYR A 237 -3.02 12.86 7.55
N ASN A 238 -2.25 13.93 7.43
CA ASN A 238 -1.47 14.49 8.52
C ASN A 238 -2.04 15.84 8.98
N LEU A 239 -1.68 16.26 10.19
CA LEU A 239 -2.02 17.57 10.75
C LEU A 239 -0.75 18.43 10.84
N SER A 240 -0.92 19.76 10.74
CA SER A 240 0.20 20.71 10.78
C SER A 240 0.95 20.73 12.12
N THR A 241 0.34 20.20 13.16
CA THR A 241 0.89 20.08 14.52
C THR A 241 1.63 18.77 14.77
N LEU A 242 1.54 17.81 13.86
CA LEU A 242 2.19 16.51 13.97
C LEU A 242 3.57 16.51 13.27
N PRO A 243 4.45 15.55 13.59
CA PRO A 243 5.72 15.38 12.92
C PRO A 243 5.58 15.26 11.39
N ASN A 244 6.64 15.56 10.66
CA ASN A 244 6.64 15.46 9.22
C ASN A 244 6.48 13.99 8.78
N SER A 245 5.51 13.73 7.91
CA SER A 245 5.16 12.39 7.44
C SER A 245 6.30 11.68 6.70
N TRP A 246 7.19 12.40 6.02
CA TRP A 246 8.37 11.80 5.39
C TRP A 246 9.38 11.30 6.42
N GLU A 247 9.62 12.07 7.48
CA GLU A 247 10.50 11.64 8.58
C GLU A 247 9.92 10.41 9.29
N ASP A 248 8.61 10.41 9.54
CA ASP A 248 7.91 9.26 10.11
C ASP A 248 7.94 8.02 9.18
N ALA A 249 7.81 8.19 7.86
CA ALA A 249 7.91 7.08 6.90
C ALA A 249 9.29 6.38 6.97
N LYS A 250 10.37 7.14 7.15
CA LYS A 250 11.72 6.58 7.35
C LYS A 250 11.79 5.74 8.64
N VAL A 251 11.16 6.19 9.71
CA VAL A 251 11.10 5.46 10.97
C VAL A 251 10.27 4.18 10.83
N VAL A 252 9.09 4.26 10.22
CA VAL A 252 8.25 3.08 9.94
C VAL A 252 9.03 2.04 9.13
N ARG A 253 9.73 2.47 8.06
CA ARG A 253 10.59 1.57 7.27
C ARG A 253 11.63 0.86 8.14
N LEU A 254 12.31 1.58 9.02
CA LEU A 254 13.33 0.99 9.89
C LEU A 254 12.75 -0.04 10.89
N GLU A 255 11.60 0.26 11.48
CA GLU A 255 10.94 -0.68 12.39
C GLU A 255 10.46 -1.95 11.65
N ILE A 256 9.90 -1.80 10.45
CA ILE A 256 9.49 -2.93 9.60
C ILE A 256 10.71 -3.78 9.19
N ASP A 257 11.83 -3.17 8.82
CA ASP A 257 13.07 -3.89 8.50
C ASP A 257 13.58 -4.73 9.70
N LYS A 258 13.50 -4.20 10.92
CA LYS A 258 13.81 -4.95 12.15
C LYS A 258 12.90 -6.17 12.33
N ILE A 259 11.59 -5.98 12.13
CA ILE A 259 10.61 -7.07 12.20
C ILE A 259 10.91 -8.13 11.13
N TRP A 260 11.13 -7.71 9.88
CA TRP A 260 11.45 -8.62 8.78
C TRP A 260 12.69 -9.46 9.06
N LYS A 261 13.78 -8.84 9.49
CA LYS A 261 15.01 -9.52 9.89
C LYS A 261 14.77 -10.52 11.01
N LYS A 262 14.03 -10.15 12.05
CA LYS A 262 13.64 -11.04 13.15
C LYS A 262 12.89 -12.28 12.63
N LEU A 263 11.92 -12.11 11.73
CA LEU A 263 11.09 -13.18 11.19
C LEU A 263 11.83 -14.12 10.22
N THR A 264 12.83 -13.58 9.50
CA THR A 264 13.59 -14.35 8.51
C THR A 264 14.85 -14.99 9.07
N THR A 265 15.45 -14.43 10.14
CA THR A 265 16.72 -14.94 10.73
C THR A 265 16.49 -16.06 11.76
N LYS A 266 15.34 -16.18 12.41
CA LYS A 266 15.06 -17.12 13.51
C LYS A 266 14.93 -18.61 13.11
N ARG A 267 15.34 -19.01 11.89
CA ARG A 267 15.33 -20.42 11.45
C ARG A 267 16.61 -20.76 10.69
N ARG A 268 17.74 -20.77 11.39
CA ARG A 268 18.88 -21.63 11.07
C ARG A 268 19.07 -22.69 12.14
#